data_dc223bc3a30a7f73d24022ce9efb68da
#
_entry.id   dc223bc3a30a7f73d24022ce9efb68da
#
_cell.length_a   1.000
_cell.length_b   1.000
_cell.length_c   1.000
_cell.angle_alpha   90.00
_cell.angle_beta   90.00
_cell.angle_gamma   90.00
#
_symmetry.space_group_name_H-M   'P 1'
#
loop_
_entity.id
_entity.type
_entity.pdbx_description
1 polymer ?
#
loop_
_entity_poly.entity_id
_entity_poly.type
_entity_poly.pdbx_seq_one_letter_code
_entity_poly.pdbx_strand_id
1 'polypeptide(L)'
;MSGHSARRAHQTRGALMKAIRRGSTVTQDAFWAPREPDKKVSPFLTFSAVEWSKFRADTPMTLTEKEIDRLRSLNDPVSMDEVTRIYLSLSRLLSAHCESTIQLFKQRARFLSLRGQKTPFIIGVAGSVAVGKSTVARLLKELLARWPSNPKVELVTTDGFLLPNSTLRRRRLMNRKGFPESYDSTALLEFLSSMKAGEPEVSAPLYSHLTYDVLKGEHRTIQRPDILIFEGINVLQPRQLPPDGKFVPFVSDFFDFSIYIDADEDLIHQWYVDRFMRPRETAFRNPESFFHRYSQSWYRNRRPRHGSARAASRDRS
;
A
#
# COMPACT_ATOMS: atom_id res chain seq x y z
N MET A 1 17.51 3.82 33.22
CA MET A 1 17.85 2.54 32.54
C MET A 1 17.67 2.69 31.01
N SER A 2 18.35 3.67 30.39
CA SER A 2 18.16 4.02 28.97
C SER A 2 19.45 3.94 28.13
N GLY A 3 20.53 3.39 28.67
CA GLY A 3 21.83 3.37 27.99
C GLY A 3 22.16 2.11 27.13
N HIS A 4 21.42 1.03 27.29
CA HIS A 4 21.75 -0.25 26.61
C HIS A 4 21.08 -0.41 25.23
N SER A 5 19.93 0.19 25.01
CA SER A 5 19.21 0.15 23.74
C SER A 5 19.93 0.94 22.62
N ALA A 6 20.45 2.13 22.98
CA ALA A 6 21.14 2.99 22.00
C ALA A 6 22.49 2.42 21.51
N ARG A 7 23.20 1.65 22.35
CA ARG A 7 24.47 1.03 21.94
C ARG A 7 24.29 -0.14 20.98
N ARG A 8 23.21 -0.94 21.10
CA ARG A 8 22.92 -2.03 20.14
C ARG A 8 22.51 -1.50 18.77
N ALA A 9 21.69 -0.43 18.72
CA ALA A 9 21.34 0.21 17.45
C ALA A 9 22.57 0.76 16.69
N HIS A 10 23.55 1.29 17.41
CA HIS A 10 24.78 1.80 16.80
C HIS A 10 25.71 0.70 16.26
N GLN A 11 25.74 -0.49 16.90
CA GLN A 11 26.53 -1.63 16.42
C GLN A 11 25.93 -2.27 15.16
N THR A 12 24.61 -2.38 15.07
CA THR A 12 23.91 -2.91 13.89
C THR A 12 24.03 -1.95 12.69
N ARG A 13 23.95 -0.62 12.93
CA ARG A 13 24.22 0.40 11.90
C ARG A 13 25.65 0.28 11.33
N GLY A 14 26.64 0.04 12.18
CA GLY A 14 28.03 -0.10 11.75
C GLY A 14 28.28 -1.34 10.88
N ALA A 15 27.60 -2.44 11.14
CA ALA A 15 27.70 -3.68 10.36
C ALA A 15 27.03 -3.55 8.99
N LEU A 16 25.84 -2.95 8.93
CA LEU A 16 25.10 -2.72 7.69
C LEU A 16 25.82 -1.73 6.75
N MET A 17 26.34 -0.63 7.29
CA MET A 17 27.15 0.33 6.51
C MET A 17 28.46 -0.27 6.00
N LYS A 18 29.08 -1.21 6.72
CA LYS A 18 30.26 -1.96 6.24
C LYS A 18 29.90 -2.95 5.14
N ALA A 19 28.75 -3.58 5.16
CA ALA A 19 28.27 -4.48 4.11
C ALA A 19 27.97 -3.73 2.80
N ILE A 20 27.34 -2.57 2.87
CA ILE A 20 27.05 -1.71 1.71
C ILE A 20 28.35 -1.18 1.08
N ARG A 21 29.37 -0.82 1.87
CA ARG A 21 30.66 -0.36 1.36
C ARG A 21 31.51 -1.47 0.71
N ARG A 22 31.22 -2.75 0.99
CA ARG A 22 31.97 -3.90 0.43
C ARG A 22 31.33 -4.51 -0.83
N GLY A 23 30.26 -3.92 -1.38
CA GLY A 23 29.61 -4.44 -2.59
C GLY A 23 29.03 -5.85 -2.44
N SER A 24 28.87 -6.36 -1.20
CA SER A 24 28.19 -7.62 -0.96
C SER A 24 26.70 -7.42 -1.23
N THR A 25 26.16 -8.15 -2.19
CA THR A 25 24.74 -8.34 -2.40
C THR A 25 24.13 -8.74 -1.07
N VAL A 26 23.35 -7.84 -0.44
CA VAL A 26 22.49 -8.22 0.68
C VAL A 26 21.46 -9.16 0.09
N THR A 27 21.61 -10.46 0.37
CA THR A 27 20.66 -11.46 -0.08
C THR A 27 19.30 -11.16 0.53
N GLN A 28 18.25 -11.26 -0.27
CA GLN A 28 16.85 -11.03 0.13
C GLN A 28 16.46 -11.76 1.43
N ASP A 29 17.15 -12.85 1.76
CA ASP A 29 16.93 -13.63 2.99
C ASP A 29 17.28 -12.88 4.28
N ALA A 30 18.17 -11.88 4.25
CA ALA A 30 18.46 -11.01 5.39
C ALA A 30 17.31 -10.07 5.75
N PHE A 31 16.40 -9.84 4.81
CA PHE A 31 15.23 -8.99 4.98
C PHE A 31 14.11 -9.59 5.86
N TRP A 32 14.07 -10.93 5.91
CA TRP A 32 13.01 -11.69 6.58
C TRP A 32 13.48 -12.39 7.86
N ALA A 33 14.65 -12.01 8.39
CA ALA A 33 15.07 -12.51 9.68
C ALA A 33 14.10 -12.04 10.77
N PRO A 34 13.41 -12.95 11.49
CA PRO A 34 12.50 -12.58 12.55
C PRO A 34 13.26 -11.79 13.62
N ARG A 35 12.72 -10.64 14.04
CA ARG A 35 13.18 -10.00 15.28
C ARG A 35 12.94 -11.00 16.40
N GLU A 36 13.96 -11.36 17.17
CA GLU A 36 13.76 -12.15 18.38
C GLU A 36 12.73 -11.43 19.26
N PRO A 37 11.59 -12.06 19.56
CA PRO A 37 10.61 -11.45 20.44
C PRO A 37 11.26 -11.29 21.81
N ASP A 38 11.15 -10.08 22.38
CA ASP A 38 11.35 -9.91 23.82
C ASP A 38 10.56 -11.03 24.52
N LYS A 39 11.13 -11.68 25.54
CA LYS A 39 10.55 -12.84 26.27
C LYS A 39 9.20 -12.52 27.00
N LYS A 40 8.50 -11.46 26.61
CA LYS A 40 7.14 -11.20 27.04
C LYS A 40 6.18 -12.05 26.23
N VAL A 41 5.22 -12.65 26.89
CA VAL A 41 4.12 -13.40 26.29
C VAL A 41 3.51 -12.54 25.18
N SER A 42 3.76 -12.93 23.93
CA SER A 42 3.18 -12.25 22.75
C SER A 42 1.94 -13.01 22.32
N PRO A 43 0.82 -12.31 22.04
CA PRO A 43 -0.36 -12.93 21.45
C PRO A 43 -0.16 -13.26 19.96
N PHE A 44 1.00 -12.90 19.38
CA PHE A 44 1.29 -13.09 17.97
C PHE A 44 2.09 -14.37 17.73
N LEU A 45 1.73 -15.07 16.65
CA LEU A 45 2.53 -16.15 16.09
C LEU A 45 3.52 -15.56 15.08
N THR A 46 4.79 -15.94 15.19
CA THR A 46 5.84 -15.49 14.27
C THR A 46 6.36 -16.67 13.48
N PHE A 47 6.48 -16.52 12.18
CA PHE A 47 6.99 -17.53 11.26
C PHE A 47 8.14 -16.95 10.44
N SER A 48 9.19 -17.72 10.22
CA SER A 48 10.17 -17.43 9.18
C SER A 48 9.54 -17.61 7.79
N ALA A 49 10.12 -17.00 6.76
CA ALA A 49 9.65 -17.18 5.39
C ALA A 49 9.67 -18.66 4.95
N VAL A 50 10.63 -19.45 5.46
CA VAL A 50 10.73 -20.89 5.18
C VAL A 50 9.60 -21.67 5.86
N GLU A 51 9.29 -21.38 7.13
CA GLU A 51 8.17 -22.00 7.83
C GLU A 51 6.84 -21.62 7.20
N TRP A 52 6.66 -20.33 6.89
CA TRP A 52 5.46 -19.81 6.23
C TRP A 52 5.21 -20.46 4.88
N SER A 53 6.25 -20.67 4.08
CA SER A 53 6.14 -21.29 2.75
C SER A 53 5.60 -22.71 2.79
N LYS A 54 5.76 -23.45 3.89
CA LYS A 54 5.22 -24.81 4.06
C LYS A 54 3.69 -24.83 4.14
N PHE A 55 3.07 -23.72 4.59
CA PHE A 55 1.62 -23.64 4.72
C PHE A 55 0.89 -23.55 3.37
N ARG A 56 1.59 -23.33 2.26
CA ARG A 56 0.98 -23.45 0.93
C ARG A 56 0.56 -24.90 0.63
N ALA A 57 1.19 -25.90 1.28
CA ALA A 57 1.06 -27.32 0.98
C ALA A 57 1.23 -27.58 -0.54
N ASP A 58 0.26 -28.24 -1.15
CA ASP A 58 0.21 -28.57 -2.58
C ASP A 58 -0.54 -27.52 -3.44
N THR A 59 -0.82 -26.32 -2.88
CA THR A 59 -1.45 -25.23 -3.63
C THR A 59 -0.64 -24.89 -4.88
N PRO A 60 -1.20 -25.08 -6.09
CA PRO A 60 -0.46 -24.85 -7.33
C PRO A 60 -0.24 -23.37 -7.57
N MET A 61 0.89 -23.01 -8.19
CA MET A 61 1.12 -21.69 -8.73
C MET A 61 0.24 -21.49 -9.97
N THR A 62 -0.67 -20.54 -9.91
CA THR A 62 -1.61 -20.23 -10.99
C THR A 62 -1.20 -19.02 -11.82
N LEU A 63 -0.18 -18.28 -11.39
CA LEU A 63 0.35 -17.11 -12.10
C LEU A 63 1.61 -17.46 -12.88
N THR A 64 1.75 -16.91 -14.08
CA THR A 64 2.97 -16.94 -14.87
C THR A 64 3.89 -15.75 -14.55
N GLU A 65 5.19 -15.85 -14.89
CA GLU A 65 6.13 -14.73 -14.72
C GLU A 65 5.66 -13.46 -15.44
N LYS A 66 5.11 -13.59 -16.65
CA LYS A 66 4.58 -12.45 -17.43
C LYS A 66 3.40 -11.77 -16.71
N GLU A 67 2.58 -12.51 -16.02
CA GLU A 67 1.47 -11.95 -15.24
C GLU A 67 2.00 -11.24 -14.00
N ILE A 68 2.95 -11.83 -13.29
CA ILE A 68 3.61 -11.18 -12.15
C ILE A 68 4.28 -9.87 -12.58
N ASP A 69 4.96 -9.87 -13.73
CA ASP A 69 5.58 -8.66 -14.30
C ASP A 69 4.58 -7.53 -14.58
N ARG A 70 3.34 -7.87 -14.97
CA ARG A 70 2.27 -6.89 -15.18
C ARG A 70 1.64 -6.38 -13.88
N LEU A 71 1.65 -7.21 -12.84
CA LEU A 71 1.03 -6.89 -11.55
C LEU A 71 1.94 -6.05 -10.67
N ARG A 72 3.26 -6.21 -10.81
CA ARG A 72 4.21 -5.42 -10.04
C ARG A 72 4.23 -3.95 -10.45
N SER A 73 4.45 -3.07 -9.51
CA SER A 73 4.75 -1.68 -9.79
C SER A 73 6.19 -1.54 -10.29
N LEU A 74 6.50 -0.44 -11.00
CA LEU A 74 7.85 -0.16 -11.53
C LEU A 74 8.97 -0.29 -10.49
N ASN A 75 8.64 -0.15 -9.21
CA ASN A 75 9.59 -0.10 -8.11
C ASN A 75 9.51 -1.30 -7.15
N ASP A 76 8.62 -2.25 -7.39
CA ASP A 76 8.40 -3.41 -6.51
C ASP A 76 8.86 -4.67 -7.24
N PRO A 77 10.13 -5.09 -7.11
CA PRO A 77 10.66 -6.26 -7.76
C PRO A 77 10.18 -7.53 -7.04
N VAL A 78 8.92 -7.90 -7.26
CA VAL A 78 8.38 -9.17 -6.75
C VAL A 78 8.77 -10.28 -7.70
N SER A 79 9.40 -11.33 -7.19
CA SER A 79 9.82 -12.51 -7.95
C SER A 79 8.79 -13.64 -7.88
N MET A 80 8.86 -14.58 -8.82
CA MET A 80 8.07 -15.81 -8.80
C MET A 80 8.32 -16.61 -7.51
N ASP A 81 9.56 -16.66 -7.03
CA ASP A 81 9.93 -17.34 -5.78
C ASP A 81 9.24 -16.70 -4.57
N GLU A 82 9.25 -15.37 -4.50
CA GLU A 82 8.56 -14.64 -3.44
C GLU A 82 7.05 -14.90 -3.47
N VAL A 83 6.42 -14.85 -4.66
CA VAL A 83 4.99 -15.15 -4.79
C VAL A 83 4.70 -16.56 -4.32
N THR A 84 5.54 -17.52 -4.68
CA THR A 84 5.39 -18.94 -4.28
C THR A 84 5.56 -19.12 -2.78
N ARG A 85 6.53 -18.47 -2.17
CA ARG A 85 6.86 -18.67 -0.74
C ARG A 85 5.92 -17.91 0.19
N ILE A 86 5.50 -16.71 -0.19
CA ILE A 86 4.77 -15.80 0.69
C ILE A 86 3.29 -15.73 0.32
N TYR A 87 3.00 -15.36 -0.92
CA TYR A 87 1.62 -15.00 -1.30
C TYR A 87 0.72 -16.21 -1.57
N LEU A 88 1.26 -17.35 -1.98
CA LEU A 88 0.45 -18.58 -2.08
C LEU A 88 -0.04 -19.06 -0.72
N SER A 89 0.83 -19.10 0.29
CA SER A 89 0.43 -19.46 1.66
C SER A 89 -0.62 -18.48 2.21
N LEU A 90 -0.41 -17.17 1.97
CA LEU A 90 -1.36 -16.15 2.39
C LEU A 90 -2.70 -16.29 1.66
N SER A 91 -2.69 -16.53 0.35
CA SER A 91 -3.93 -16.71 -0.42
C SER A 91 -4.73 -17.93 0.05
N ARG A 92 -4.04 -19.02 0.44
CA ARG A 92 -4.68 -20.22 1.01
C ARG A 92 -5.35 -19.91 2.35
N LEU A 93 -4.66 -19.20 3.24
CA LEU A 93 -5.24 -18.77 4.51
C LEU A 93 -6.47 -17.87 4.29
N LEU A 94 -6.38 -16.90 3.39
CA LEU A 94 -7.46 -15.99 3.05
C LEU A 94 -8.67 -16.74 2.43
N SER A 95 -8.43 -17.72 1.56
CA SER A 95 -9.51 -18.53 0.99
C SER A 95 -10.27 -19.30 2.07
N ALA A 96 -9.57 -19.92 3.02
CA ALA A 96 -10.20 -20.63 4.13
C ALA A 96 -11.05 -19.69 5.00
N HIS A 97 -10.54 -18.50 5.33
CA HIS A 97 -11.31 -17.48 6.06
C HIS A 97 -12.52 -17.01 5.28
N CYS A 98 -12.35 -16.72 3.99
CA CYS A 98 -13.40 -16.25 3.10
C CYS A 98 -14.53 -17.27 3.00
N GLU A 99 -14.22 -18.54 2.74
CA GLU A 99 -15.20 -19.63 2.62
C GLU A 99 -16.00 -19.81 3.92
N SER A 100 -15.31 -19.84 5.07
CA SER A 100 -15.95 -19.94 6.38
C SER A 100 -16.89 -18.77 6.66
N THR A 101 -16.45 -17.55 6.36
CA THR A 101 -17.25 -16.33 6.58
C THR A 101 -18.45 -16.26 5.64
N ILE A 102 -18.29 -16.64 4.37
CA ILE A 102 -19.41 -16.71 3.41
C ILE A 102 -20.46 -17.73 3.88
N GLN A 103 -20.05 -18.89 4.39
CA GLN A 103 -20.98 -19.86 4.95
C GLN A 103 -21.74 -19.31 6.17
N LEU A 104 -21.02 -18.63 7.07
CA LEU A 104 -21.66 -17.97 8.21
C LEU A 104 -22.68 -16.91 7.75
N PHE A 105 -22.34 -16.09 6.76
CA PHE A 105 -23.27 -15.09 6.20
C PHE A 105 -24.52 -15.74 5.61
N LYS A 106 -24.38 -16.86 4.89
CA LYS A 106 -25.51 -17.61 4.35
C LYS A 106 -26.41 -18.15 5.46
N GLN A 107 -25.85 -18.71 6.55
CA GLN A 107 -26.59 -19.19 7.70
C GLN A 107 -27.34 -18.06 8.40
N ARG A 108 -26.66 -16.94 8.65
CA ARG A 108 -27.25 -15.74 9.25
C ARG A 108 -28.38 -15.17 8.39
N ALA A 109 -28.22 -15.10 7.09
CA ALA A 109 -29.25 -14.62 6.17
C ALA A 109 -30.49 -15.52 6.21
N ARG A 110 -30.32 -16.86 6.29
CA ARG A 110 -31.43 -17.81 6.46
C ARG A 110 -32.14 -17.60 7.80
N PHE A 111 -31.40 -17.49 8.89
CA PHE A 111 -31.94 -17.27 10.23
C PHE A 111 -32.77 -15.99 10.32
N LEU A 112 -32.27 -14.90 9.73
CA LEU A 112 -32.93 -13.58 9.72
C LEU A 112 -33.94 -13.41 8.58
N SER A 113 -34.18 -14.45 7.77
CA SER A 113 -35.07 -14.40 6.59
C SER A 113 -34.68 -13.29 5.58
N LEU A 114 -33.41 -12.93 5.50
CA LEU A 114 -32.89 -11.94 4.57
C LEU A 114 -32.72 -12.57 3.19
N ARG A 115 -33.53 -12.12 2.22
CA ARG A 115 -33.47 -12.63 0.84
C ARG A 115 -32.55 -11.74 -0.01
N GLY A 116 -31.60 -12.38 -0.74
CA GLY A 116 -30.82 -11.71 -1.80
C GLY A 116 -29.67 -10.82 -1.32
N GLN A 117 -29.43 -10.71 -0.03
CA GLN A 117 -28.25 -9.98 0.48
C GLN A 117 -26.99 -10.82 0.32
N LYS A 118 -25.98 -10.24 -0.32
CA LYS A 118 -24.65 -10.80 -0.45
C LYS A 118 -23.64 -9.80 0.13
N THR A 119 -23.17 -10.08 1.34
CA THR A 119 -22.14 -9.26 1.99
C THR A 119 -20.76 -9.76 1.56
N PRO A 120 -19.87 -8.92 1.00
CA PRO A 120 -18.53 -9.34 0.63
C PRO A 120 -17.65 -9.60 1.86
N PHE A 121 -16.67 -10.50 1.71
CA PHE A 121 -15.54 -10.62 2.60
C PHE A 121 -14.57 -9.46 2.31
N ILE A 122 -14.31 -8.58 3.28
CA ILE A 122 -13.49 -7.39 3.07
C ILE A 122 -12.11 -7.59 3.70
N ILE A 123 -11.07 -7.48 2.86
CA ILE A 123 -9.66 -7.57 3.25
C ILE A 123 -9.07 -6.15 3.24
N GLY A 124 -8.65 -5.65 4.41
CA GLY A 124 -7.89 -4.41 4.52
C GLY A 124 -6.40 -4.64 4.28
N VAL A 125 -5.78 -3.89 3.36
CA VAL A 125 -4.32 -3.93 3.13
C VAL A 125 -3.72 -2.58 3.47
N ALA A 126 -2.94 -2.54 4.55
CA ALA A 126 -2.30 -1.35 5.08
C ALA A 126 -0.76 -1.45 5.06
N GLY A 127 -0.10 -0.37 5.37
CA GLY A 127 1.36 -0.26 5.48
C GLY A 127 1.83 1.13 5.11
N SER A 128 3.11 1.44 5.32
CA SER A 128 3.69 2.73 5.02
C SER A 128 3.75 3.04 3.51
N VAL A 129 4.20 4.23 3.15
CA VAL A 129 4.47 4.58 1.74
C VAL A 129 5.56 3.67 1.17
N ALA A 130 5.48 3.35 -0.12
CA ALA A 130 6.47 2.60 -0.89
C ALA A 130 6.76 1.15 -0.43
N VAL A 131 5.99 0.57 0.51
CA VAL A 131 6.18 -0.83 0.98
C VAL A 131 5.54 -1.89 0.08
N GLY A 132 5.02 -1.54 -1.09
CA GLY A 132 4.46 -2.52 -2.03
C GLY A 132 2.97 -2.88 -1.83
N LYS A 133 2.20 -2.14 -1.01
CA LYS A 133 0.77 -2.42 -0.77
C LYS A 133 -0.04 -2.71 -2.03
N SER A 134 0.09 -1.84 -3.02
CA SER A 134 -0.69 -1.94 -4.26
C SER A 134 -0.28 -3.16 -5.10
N THR A 135 0.99 -3.57 -5.05
CA THR A 135 1.45 -4.80 -5.69
C THR A 135 0.90 -6.02 -4.99
N VAL A 136 0.99 -6.06 -3.64
CA VAL A 136 0.40 -7.13 -2.82
C VAL A 136 -1.11 -7.25 -3.06
N ALA A 137 -1.84 -6.14 -3.06
CA ALA A 137 -3.29 -6.13 -3.29
C ALA A 137 -3.66 -6.68 -4.68
N ARG A 138 -2.91 -6.31 -5.73
CA ARG A 138 -3.11 -6.85 -7.09
C ARG A 138 -2.77 -8.35 -7.19
N LEU A 139 -1.67 -8.78 -6.59
CA LEU A 139 -1.29 -10.20 -6.54
C LEU A 139 -2.35 -11.04 -5.82
N LEU A 140 -2.81 -10.57 -4.65
CA LEU A 140 -3.87 -11.26 -3.91
C LEU A 140 -5.17 -11.31 -4.68
N LYS A 141 -5.55 -10.24 -5.39
CA LYS A 141 -6.73 -10.23 -6.26
C LYS A 141 -6.66 -11.36 -7.28
N GLU A 142 -5.54 -11.49 -8.00
CA GLU A 142 -5.37 -12.50 -9.03
C GLU A 142 -5.29 -13.92 -8.46
N LEU A 143 -4.56 -14.11 -7.37
CA LEU A 143 -4.46 -15.41 -6.71
C LEU A 143 -5.83 -15.89 -6.18
N LEU A 144 -6.55 -15.02 -5.48
CA LEU A 144 -7.85 -15.36 -4.89
C LEU A 144 -8.91 -15.62 -5.96
N ALA A 145 -8.94 -14.85 -7.06
CA ALA A 145 -9.87 -15.06 -8.15
C ALA A 145 -9.71 -16.43 -8.85
N ARG A 146 -8.56 -17.07 -8.73
CA ARG A 146 -8.24 -18.37 -9.34
C ARG A 146 -8.43 -19.58 -8.41
N TRP A 147 -8.97 -19.35 -7.22
CA TRP A 147 -9.33 -20.46 -6.33
C TRP A 147 -10.47 -21.31 -6.91
N PRO A 148 -10.58 -22.61 -6.56
CA PRO A 148 -11.62 -23.50 -7.10
C PRO A 148 -13.05 -22.97 -6.93
N SER A 149 -13.31 -22.17 -5.89
CA SER A 149 -14.58 -21.49 -5.67
C SER A 149 -14.84 -20.35 -6.65
N ASN A 150 -13.81 -19.93 -7.44
CA ASN A 150 -13.86 -18.86 -8.44
C ASN A 150 -14.59 -17.60 -7.96
N PRO A 151 -14.16 -16.99 -6.83
CA PRO A 151 -14.85 -15.84 -6.26
C PRO A 151 -14.65 -14.59 -7.14
N LYS A 152 -15.68 -13.74 -7.18
CA LYS A 152 -15.55 -12.41 -7.78
C LYS A 152 -14.78 -11.50 -6.84
N VAL A 153 -13.53 -11.17 -7.19
CA VAL A 153 -12.63 -10.34 -6.37
C VAL A 153 -12.51 -8.94 -6.94
N GLU A 154 -12.82 -7.94 -6.15
CA GLU A 154 -12.65 -6.53 -6.48
C GLU A 154 -11.56 -5.88 -5.61
N LEU A 155 -10.87 -4.89 -6.18
CA LEU A 155 -9.83 -4.12 -5.51
C LEU A 155 -10.18 -2.64 -5.57
N VAL A 156 -10.22 -1.97 -4.43
CA VAL A 156 -10.43 -0.52 -4.32
C VAL A 156 -9.30 0.07 -3.50
N THR A 157 -8.75 1.18 -3.98
CA THR A 157 -7.72 1.94 -3.28
C THR A 157 -8.32 3.17 -2.61
N THR A 158 -7.80 3.53 -1.45
CA THR A 158 -8.26 4.74 -0.74
C THR A 158 -7.90 6.04 -1.47
N ASP A 159 -6.98 6.00 -2.42
CA ASP A 159 -6.56 7.20 -3.16
C ASP A 159 -7.74 7.87 -3.88
N GLY A 160 -8.74 7.10 -4.32
CA GLY A 160 -9.97 7.64 -4.89
C GLY A 160 -10.78 8.52 -3.92
N PHE A 161 -10.63 8.28 -2.62
CA PHE A 161 -11.30 9.04 -1.57
C PHE A 161 -10.48 10.23 -1.05
N LEU A 162 -9.36 10.57 -1.69
CA LEU A 162 -8.66 11.82 -1.40
C LEU A 162 -9.54 13.03 -1.78
N LEU A 163 -9.42 14.08 -1.02
CA LEU A 163 -10.00 15.36 -1.40
C LEU A 163 -9.34 15.87 -2.69
N PRO A 164 -10.10 16.44 -3.64
CA PRO A 164 -9.55 17.04 -4.86
C PRO A 164 -8.45 18.06 -4.55
N ASN A 165 -7.42 18.12 -5.39
CA ASN A 165 -6.30 19.05 -5.23
C ASN A 165 -6.75 20.52 -5.09
N SER A 166 -7.84 20.93 -5.75
CA SER A 166 -8.45 22.27 -5.59
C SER A 166 -8.89 22.51 -4.16
N THR A 167 -9.52 21.52 -3.52
CA THR A 167 -9.94 21.58 -2.11
C THR A 167 -8.74 21.56 -1.17
N LEU A 168 -7.75 20.68 -1.42
CA LEU A 168 -6.53 20.62 -0.61
C LEU A 168 -5.76 21.95 -0.65
N ARG A 169 -5.65 22.59 -1.82
CA ARG A 169 -5.02 23.93 -1.95
C ARG A 169 -5.79 24.99 -1.14
N ARG A 170 -7.12 25.04 -1.28
CA ARG A 170 -7.97 25.99 -0.54
C ARG A 170 -7.84 25.80 0.98
N ARG A 171 -7.71 24.53 1.44
CA ARG A 171 -7.53 24.19 2.87
C ARG A 171 -6.06 24.24 3.32
N ARG A 172 -5.10 24.56 2.45
CA ARG A 172 -3.65 24.55 2.70
C ARG A 172 -3.12 23.16 3.14
N LEU A 173 -3.71 22.08 2.64
CA LEU A 173 -3.40 20.68 3.00
C LEU A 173 -2.61 19.93 1.90
N MET A 174 -2.10 20.61 0.86
CA MET A 174 -1.37 19.95 -0.23
C MET A 174 -0.09 19.23 0.24
N ASN A 175 0.59 19.75 1.25
CA ASN A 175 1.76 19.13 1.88
C ASN A 175 1.39 17.99 2.85
N ARG A 176 0.10 17.84 3.13
CA ARG A 176 -0.47 16.78 3.97
C ARG A 176 -1.27 15.76 3.16
N LYS A 177 -1.13 15.78 1.83
CA LYS A 177 -1.81 14.83 0.97
C LYS A 177 -1.33 13.40 1.26
N GLY A 178 -2.27 12.48 1.49
CA GLY A 178 -2.01 11.12 1.98
C GLY A 178 -2.11 10.95 3.50
N PHE A 179 -2.17 12.05 4.26
CA PHE A 179 -2.48 12.01 5.69
C PHE A 179 -4.00 11.98 5.91
N PRO A 180 -4.49 11.53 7.07
CA PRO A 180 -5.92 11.31 7.33
C PRO A 180 -6.82 12.50 6.99
N GLU A 181 -6.38 13.72 7.27
CA GLU A 181 -7.13 14.95 7.02
C GLU A 181 -7.30 15.32 5.54
N SER A 182 -6.57 14.63 4.65
CA SER A 182 -6.67 14.82 3.20
C SER A 182 -7.71 13.94 2.52
N TYR A 183 -8.38 13.07 3.28
CA TYR A 183 -9.39 12.16 2.75
C TYR A 183 -10.82 12.65 3.01
N ASP A 184 -11.72 12.33 2.09
CA ASP A 184 -13.17 12.39 2.31
C ASP A 184 -13.59 11.14 3.10
N SER A 185 -13.45 11.26 4.41
CA SER A 185 -13.73 10.15 5.32
C SER A 185 -15.20 9.77 5.35
N THR A 186 -16.10 10.70 5.06
CA THR A 186 -17.55 10.44 4.99
C THR A 186 -17.85 9.54 3.80
N ALA A 187 -17.42 9.95 2.61
CA ALA A 187 -17.60 9.15 1.39
C ALA A 187 -16.96 7.75 1.51
N LEU A 188 -15.79 7.64 2.18
CA LEU A 188 -15.12 6.37 2.41
C LEU A 188 -15.93 5.45 3.33
N LEU A 189 -16.46 5.97 4.42
CA LEU A 189 -17.29 5.18 5.35
C LEU A 189 -18.64 4.81 4.75
N GLU A 190 -19.27 5.70 3.98
CA GLU A 190 -20.49 5.42 3.22
C GLU A 190 -20.28 4.29 2.22
N PHE A 191 -19.17 4.33 1.46
CA PHE A 191 -18.79 3.26 0.55
C PHE A 191 -18.69 1.90 1.26
N LEU A 192 -17.95 1.82 2.37
CA LEU A 192 -17.77 0.58 3.12
C LEU A 192 -19.09 0.11 3.76
N SER A 193 -19.91 1.04 4.24
CA SER A 193 -21.23 0.73 4.81
C SER A 193 -22.15 0.12 3.75
N SER A 194 -22.24 0.72 2.56
CA SER A 194 -23.02 0.20 1.44
C SER A 194 -22.54 -1.18 1.00
N MET A 195 -21.21 -1.40 0.96
CA MET A 195 -20.64 -2.72 0.68
C MET A 195 -21.06 -3.76 1.73
N LYS A 196 -20.97 -3.43 3.02
CA LYS A 196 -21.38 -4.34 4.11
C LYS A 196 -22.89 -4.53 4.20
N ALA A 197 -23.68 -3.55 3.78
CA ALA A 197 -25.13 -3.68 3.65
C ALA A 197 -25.53 -4.63 2.50
N GLY A 198 -24.58 -4.98 1.62
CA GLY A 198 -24.84 -5.89 0.49
C GLY A 198 -25.62 -5.22 -0.64
N GLU A 199 -25.45 -3.92 -0.82
CA GLU A 199 -26.03 -3.19 -1.94
C GLU A 199 -25.57 -3.79 -3.27
N PRO A 200 -26.47 -3.91 -4.27
CA PRO A 200 -26.14 -4.57 -5.52
C PRO A 200 -25.05 -3.89 -6.32
N GLU A 201 -24.99 -2.58 -6.25
CA GLU A 201 -24.02 -1.73 -6.94
C GLU A 201 -23.57 -0.60 -6.01
N VAL A 202 -22.26 -0.47 -5.88
CA VAL A 202 -21.64 0.59 -5.08
C VAL A 202 -20.57 1.28 -5.91
N SER A 203 -20.55 2.60 -5.92
CA SER A 203 -19.61 3.39 -6.70
C SER A 203 -18.40 3.82 -5.88
N ALA A 204 -17.20 3.62 -6.42
CA ALA A 204 -15.95 4.11 -5.85
C ALA A 204 -15.35 5.20 -6.76
N PRO A 205 -14.88 6.34 -6.22
CA PRO A 205 -14.23 7.37 -7.01
C PRO A 205 -12.91 6.88 -7.60
N LEU A 206 -12.51 7.42 -8.76
CA LEU A 206 -11.27 7.10 -9.43
C LEU A 206 -10.17 8.12 -9.13
N TYR A 207 -8.94 7.63 -9.06
CA TYR A 207 -7.74 8.44 -8.87
C TYR A 207 -6.77 8.26 -10.05
N SER A 208 -6.17 9.35 -10.49
CA SER A 208 -5.14 9.34 -11.53
C SER A 208 -3.77 9.67 -10.94
N HIS A 209 -2.85 8.71 -11.02
CA HIS A 209 -1.45 8.93 -10.68
C HIS A 209 -0.74 9.88 -11.67
N LEU A 210 -1.24 9.98 -12.90
CA LEU A 210 -0.71 10.90 -13.92
C LEU A 210 -0.98 12.35 -13.54
N THR A 211 -2.24 12.69 -13.29
CA THR A 211 -2.64 14.06 -12.86
C THR A 211 -2.43 14.28 -11.38
N TYR A 212 -2.13 13.22 -10.62
CA TYR A 212 -1.99 13.22 -9.17
C TYR A 212 -3.23 13.82 -8.48
N ASP A 213 -4.42 13.44 -8.97
CA ASP A 213 -5.69 13.96 -8.46
C ASP A 213 -6.82 12.93 -8.60
N VAL A 214 -7.90 13.15 -7.86
CA VAL A 214 -9.17 12.42 -8.05
C VAL A 214 -9.80 12.87 -9.36
N LEU A 215 -10.28 11.92 -10.15
CA LEU A 215 -10.94 12.18 -11.42
C LEU A 215 -12.37 12.68 -11.15
N LYS A 216 -12.62 13.96 -11.46
CA LYS A 216 -13.89 14.60 -11.15
C LYS A 216 -15.05 13.96 -11.91
N GLY A 217 -16.01 13.42 -11.16
CA GLY A 217 -17.21 12.80 -11.71
C GLY A 217 -17.00 11.42 -12.31
N GLU A 218 -15.77 10.88 -12.27
CA GLU A 218 -15.49 9.53 -12.71
C GLU A 218 -15.51 8.55 -11.54
N HIS A 219 -16.29 7.47 -11.70
CA HIS A 219 -16.48 6.47 -10.68
C HIS A 219 -16.41 5.08 -11.31
N ARG A 220 -15.96 4.12 -10.53
CA ARG A 220 -16.03 2.71 -10.87
C ARG A 220 -17.17 2.07 -10.11
N THR A 221 -18.10 1.45 -10.83
CA THR A 221 -19.18 0.68 -10.23
C THR A 221 -18.69 -0.71 -9.85
N ILE A 222 -18.97 -1.13 -8.63
CA ILE A 222 -18.63 -2.43 -8.06
C ILE A 222 -19.94 -3.18 -7.84
N GLN A 223 -20.05 -4.36 -8.46
CA GLN A 223 -21.26 -5.14 -8.49
C GLN A 223 -21.06 -6.44 -7.72
N ARG A 224 -21.67 -6.58 -6.55
CA ARG A 224 -21.78 -7.82 -5.74
C ARG A 224 -20.51 -8.68 -5.71
N PRO A 225 -19.36 -8.17 -5.27
CA PRO A 225 -18.16 -8.99 -5.13
C PRO A 225 -18.34 -10.05 -4.04
N ASP A 226 -17.61 -11.16 -4.14
CA ASP A 226 -17.42 -12.11 -3.05
C ASP A 226 -16.37 -11.64 -2.07
N ILE A 227 -15.31 -11.05 -2.63
CA ILE A 227 -14.17 -10.49 -1.89
C ILE A 227 -13.94 -9.06 -2.35
N LEU A 228 -13.80 -8.15 -1.40
CA LEU A 228 -13.32 -6.79 -1.63
C LEU A 228 -11.95 -6.63 -0.96
N ILE A 229 -10.91 -6.35 -1.73
CA ILE A 229 -9.62 -5.90 -1.21
C ILE A 229 -9.67 -4.37 -1.15
N PHE A 230 -9.47 -3.82 0.04
CA PHE A 230 -9.47 -2.37 0.29
C PHE A 230 -8.09 -1.92 0.74
N GLU A 231 -7.36 -1.22 -0.12
CA GLU A 231 -5.95 -0.89 0.07
C GLU A 231 -5.76 0.59 0.37
N GLY A 232 -4.93 0.90 1.39
CA GLY A 232 -4.54 2.28 1.65
C GLY A 232 -3.63 2.46 2.86
N ILE A 233 -3.01 3.64 2.96
CA ILE A 233 -2.05 3.95 4.02
C ILE A 233 -2.76 4.00 5.38
N ASN A 234 -3.96 4.58 5.44
CA ASN A 234 -4.64 4.95 6.68
C ASN A 234 -5.76 3.98 7.07
N VAL A 235 -5.91 2.83 6.38
CA VAL A 235 -7.08 1.94 6.57
C VAL A 235 -7.12 1.24 7.94
N LEU A 236 -5.99 1.11 8.63
CA LEU A 236 -5.89 0.56 9.98
C LEU A 236 -5.55 1.62 11.03
N GLN A 237 -5.54 2.91 10.67
CA GLN A 237 -5.25 3.96 11.64
C GLN A 237 -6.45 4.22 12.56
N PRO A 238 -6.22 4.28 13.89
CA PRO A 238 -7.24 4.73 14.82
C PRO A 238 -7.56 6.21 14.57
N ARG A 239 -8.83 6.58 14.64
CA ARG A 239 -9.27 7.97 14.60
C ARG A 239 -9.41 8.53 16.00
N GLN A 240 -9.26 9.84 16.11
CA GLN A 240 -9.73 10.53 17.32
C GLN A 240 -11.26 10.48 17.32
N LEU A 241 -11.85 10.11 18.45
CA LEU A 241 -13.31 10.14 18.63
C LEU A 241 -13.80 11.59 18.52
N PRO A 242 -14.98 11.81 17.91
CA PRO A 242 -15.57 13.14 17.84
C PRO A 242 -15.75 13.72 19.26
N PRO A 243 -15.50 15.03 19.46
CA PRO A 243 -15.64 15.67 20.77
C PRO A 243 -17.07 15.62 21.32
N ASP A 244 -18.07 15.47 20.43
CA ASP A 244 -19.49 15.40 20.78
C ASP A 244 -19.94 14.00 21.26
N GLY A 245 -19.01 13.04 21.38
CA GLY A 245 -19.27 11.68 21.84
C GLY A 245 -20.07 10.82 20.88
N LYS A 246 -20.33 11.30 19.65
CA LYS A 246 -21.04 10.48 18.64
C LYS A 246 -20.18 9.32 18.20
N PHE A 247 -20.79 8.14 18.13
CA PHE A 247 -20.13 6.97 17.57
C PHE A 247 -19.91 7.14 16.06
N VAL A 248 -18.67 7.03 15.63
CA VAL A 248 -18.28 6.95 14.22
C VAL A 248 -17.44 5.69 14.06
N PRO A 249 -17.82 4.74 13.20
CA PRO A 249 -17.05 3.52 13.01
C PRO A 249 -15.66 3.83 12.46
N PHE A 250 -14.69 3.01 12.84
CA PHE A 250 -13.37 3.00 12.21
C PHE A 250 -13.46 2.28 10.86
N VAL A 251 -12.56 2.63 9.94
CA VAL A 251 -12.45 1.91 8.66
C VAL A 251 -12.17 0.43 8.88
N SER A 252 -11.35 0.10 9.89
CA SER A 252 -11.02 -1.27 10.28
C SER A 252 -12.21 -2.09 10.77
N ASP A 253 -13.28 -1.47 11.27
CA ASP A 253 -14.47 -2.18 11.75
C ASP A 253 -15.23 -2.89 10.62
N PHE A 254 -14.99 -2.49 9.38
CA PHE A 254 -15.58 -3.10 8.20
C PHE A 254 -14.79 -4.31 7.67
N PHE A 255 -13.59 -4.56 8.19
CA PHE A 255 -12.73 -5.63 7.66
C PHE A 255 -13.00 -6.97 8.34
N ASP A 256 -13.06 -8.02 7.53
CA ASP A 256 -13.10 -9.40 8.00
C ASP A 256 -11.68 -9.95 8.18
N PHE A 257 -10.70 -9.35 7.49
CA PHE A 257 -9.28 -9.68 7.61
C PHE A 257 -8.42 -8.43 7.34
N SER A 258 -7.30 -8.31 8.06
CA SER A 258 -6.38 -7.18 7.89
C SER A 258 -4.96 -7.65 7.65
N ILE A 259 -4.30 -7.03 6.68
CA ILE A 259 -2.89 -7.25 6.35
C ILE A 259 -2.15 -5.93 6.57
N TYR A 260 -1.11 -5.95 7.38
CA TYR A 260 -0.21 -4.82 7.55
C TYR A 260 1.16 -5.17 7.00
N ILE A 261 1.65 -4.39 6.05
CA ILE A 261 2.97 -4.56 5.44
C ILE A 261 3.92 -3.60 6.15
N ASP A 262 4.89 -4.19 6.84
CA ASP A 262 5.90 -3.45 7.60
C ASP A 262 7.28 -3.59 6.95
N ALA A 263 8.13 -2.57 7.16
CA ALA A 263 9.52 -2.58 6.77
C ALA A 263 10.32 -1.62 7.65
N ASP A 264 11.64 -1.77 7.67
CA ASP A 264 12.51 -0.85 8.40
C ASP A 264 12.44 0.57 7.81
N GLU A 265 12.47 1.60 8.67
CA GLU A 265 12.34 3.00 8.25
C GLU A 265 13.41 3.42 7.23
N ASP A 266 14.66 2.95 7.38
CA ASP A 266 15.74 3.25 6.45
C ASP A 266 15.44 2.70 5.04
N LEU A 267 14.81 1.52 4.97
CA LEU A 267 14.39 0.90 3.70
C LEU A 267 13.20 1.63 3.09
N ILE A 268 12.21 1.98 3.90
CA ILE A 268 11.05 2.76 3.44
C ILE A 268 11.54 4.09 2.85
N HIS A 269 12.47 4.77 3.54
CA HIS A 269 13.06 6.00 3.04
C HIS A 269 13.78 5.80 1.69
N GLN A 270 14.60 4.75 1.57
CA GLN A 270 15.29 4.44 0.32
C GLN A 270 14.28 4.16 -0.81
N TRP A 271 13.30 3.29 -0.59
CA TRP A 271 12.27 2.96 -1.58
C TRP A 271 11.42 4.16 -1.99
N TYR A 272 11.12 5.05 -1.04
CA TYR A 272 10.39 6.29 -1.32
C TYR A 272 11.21 7.22 -2.24
N VAL A 273 12.50 7.39 -1.95
CA VAL A 273 13.40 8.20 -2.79
C VAL A 273 13.54 7.58 -4.17
N ASP A 274 13.77 6.27 -4.26
CA ASP A 274 13.89 5.55 -5.53
C ASP A 274 12.61 5.65 -6.36
N ARG A 275 11.47 5.49 -5.73
CA ARG A 275 10.14 5.65 -6.37
C ARG A 275 9.94 7.06 -6.91
N PHE A 276 10.42 8.09 -6.21
CA PHE A 276 10.35 9.47 -6.69
C PHE A 276 11.35 9.75 -7.82
N MET A 277 12.52 9.12 -7.78
CA MET A 277 13.60 9.39 -8.75
C MET A 277 13.40 8.69 -10.09
N ARG A 278 12.87 7.47 -10.12
CA ARG A 278 12.67 6.70 -11.37
C ARG A 278 11.78 7.40 -12.43
N PRO A 279 10.66 8.06 -12.08
CA PRO A 279 9.84 8.78 -13.06
C PRO A 279 10.52 9.97 -13.75
N ARG A 280 11.76 10.33 -13.37
CA ARG A 280 12.49 11.45 -13.99
C ARG A 280 12.71 11.28 -15.49
N GLU A 281 12.84 10.05 -15.94
CA GLU A 281 13.04 9.76 -17.36
C GLU A 281 11.74 9.62 -18.14
N THR A 282 10.61 9.45 -17.46
CA THR A 282 9.27 9.23 -18.04
C THR A 282 8.29 10.32 -17.65
N ALA A 283 7.65 10.21 -16.48
CA ALA A 283 6.57 11.09 -16.04
C ALA A 283 7.01 12.56 -15.89
N PHE A 284 8.28 12.84 -15.52
CA PHE A 284 8.77 14.22 -15.43
C PHE A 284 8.96 14.86 -16.80
N ARG A 285 9.12 14.07 -17.86
CA ARG A 285 9.20 14.57 -19.24
C ARG A 285 7.85 14.73 -19.92
N ASN A 286 6.80 14.09 -19.39
CA ASN A 286 5.46 14.17 -19.93
C ASN A 286 4.78 15.50 -19.48
N PRO A 287 4.43 16.41 -20.42
CA PRO A 287 3.78 17.71 -20.10
C PRO A 287 2.44 17.56 -19.37
N GLU A 288 1.72 16.46 -19.59
CA GLU A 288 0.44 16.16 -18.96
C GLU A 288 0.58 15.67 -17.52
N SER A 289 1.81 15.26 -17.12
CA SER A 289 2.06 14.76 -15.78
C SER A 289 2.14 15.89 -14.76
N PHE A 290 1.49 15.69 -13.62
CA PHE A 290 1.65 16.54 -12.45
C PHE A 290 3.13 16.75 -12.06
N PHE A 291 3.96 15.75 -12.28
CA PHE A 291 5.38 15.77 -11.93
C PHE A 291 6.27 16.52 -12.94
N HIS A 292 5.73 16.91 -14.09
CA HIS A 292 6.47 17.69 -15.11
C HIS A 292 7.09 18.99 -14.55
N ARG A 293 6.43 19.64 -13.61
CA ARG A 293 6.90 20.85 -12.93
C ARG A 293 8.24 20.67 -12.21
N TYR A 294 8.59 19.44 -11.81
CA TYR A 294 9.87 19.16 -11.16
C TYR A 294 11.03 19.04 -12.17
N SER A 295 10.76 18.79 -13.44
CA SER A 295 11.78 18.80 -14.50
C SER A 295 12.40 20.17 -14.66
N GLN A 296 11.60 21.25 -14.56
CA GLN A 296 12.06 22.63 -14.75
C GLN A 296 12.91 23.13 -13.59
N SER A 297 12.63 22.74 -12.35
CA SER A 297 13.40 23.16 -11.18
C SER A 297 14.81 22.60 -11.19
N TRP A 298 14.99 21.39 -11.71
CA TRP A 298 16.30 20.74 -11.80
C TRP A 298 17.23 21.43 -12.83
N TYR A 299 16.70 21.89 -13.96
CA TYR A 299 17.45 22.65 -14.96
C TYR A 299 17.86 24.04 -14.46
N ARG A 300 17.02 24.72 -13.65
CA ARG A 300 17.37 26.02 -13.05
C ARG A 300 18.53 25.91 -12.08
N ASN A 301 18.61 24.87 -11.28
CA ASN A 301 19.67 24.69 -10.29
C ASN A 301 20.99 24.18 -10.88
N ARG A 302 21.02 23.71 -12.13
CA ARG A 302 22.22 23.25 -12.85
C ARG A 302 22.79 24.25 -13.86
N ARG A 303 22.17 25.42 -14.05
CA ARG A 303 22.86 26.47 -14.81
C ARG A 303 24.10 26.89 -14.01
N PRO A 304 25.34 26.72 -14.55
CA PRO A 304 26.50 27.28 -13.90
C PRO A 304 26.25 28.78 -13.79
N ARG A 305 26.43 29.34 -12.61
CA ARG A 305 26.51 30.79 -12.45
C ARG A 305 27.72 31.22 -13.29
N HIS A 306 27.46 31.71 -14.48
CA HIS A 306 28.46 32.39 -15.24
C HIS A 306 28.90 33.60 -14.41
N GLY A 307 30.04 33.43 -13.71
CA GLY A 307 30.72 34.51 -13.07
C GLY A 307 31.03 35.54 -14.13
N SER A 308 30.56 36.74 -13.96
CA SER A 308 30.98 37.90 -14.70
C SER A 308 32.47 38.10 -14.43
N ALA A 309 33.32 37.58 -15.30
CA ALA A 309 34.69 38.01 -15.39
C ALA A 309 34.67 39.46 -15.93
N ARG A 310 34.68 40.44 -15.04
CA ARG A 310 35.08 41.81 -15.39
C ARG A 310 36.53 41.77 -15.81
N ALA A 311 36.75 41.95 -17.09
CA ALA A 311 38.08 42.28 -17.62
C ALA A 311 38.50 43.64 -17.01
N ALA A 312 39.48 43.56 -16.12
CA ALA A 312 40.23 44.75 -15.71
C ALA A 312 41.28 45.03 -16.76
N SER A 313 40.98 45.93 -17.68
CA SER A 313 42.00 46.57 -18.47
C SER A 313 42.85 47.42 -17.54
N ARG A 314 44.12 47.09 -17.38
CA ARG A 314 45.15 48.01 -16.88
C ARG A 314 45.93 48.48 -18.07
N ASP A 315 45.67 49.71 -18.47
CA ASP A 315 46.57 50.55 -19.14
C ASP A 315 47.79 50.84 -18.24
N ARG A 316 49.00 50.66 -18.77
CA ARG A 316 50.17 51.37 -18.35
C ARG A 316 50.98 51.73 -19.61
N SER A 317 51.11 53.01 -19.80
CA SER A 317 52.02 53.81 -20.56
C SER A 317 53.39 53.22 -20.72
#